data_05f7684e039e3a1dff87bbd788a47d11
#
_entry.id   05f7684e039e3a1dff87bbd788a47d11
#
_cell.length_a   1.000
_cell.length_b   1.000
_cell.length_c   1.000
_cell.angle_alpha   90.00
_cell.angle_beta   90.00
_cell.angle_gamma   90.00
#
_symmetry.space_group_name_H-M   'P 1'
#
loop_
_entity.id
_entity.type
_entity.pdbx_description
1 polymer ?
#
loop_
_entity_poly.entity_id
_entity_poly.type
_entity_poly.pdbx_seq_one_letter_code
_entity_poly.pdbx_strand_id
1 'polypeptide(L)'
;KNYIKVCEKIDEQIPSKFYIAAGSNDKDLVNKILNSSIGKNCSSFENLKISETLPIIKNCDLYLGNDTGWLHIAAALKIKCLALFMDSPVQAYGKYSKFINVIVPEGETEETTTHDTLGSEKISFEKVLNSSIELLKKNQS
;
A
#
# COMPACT_ATOMS: atom_id res chain seq x y z
N LYS A 1 1.58 7.00 -9.62
CA LYS A 1 0.95 6.84 -10.94
C LYS A 1 0.31 5.46 -11.10
N ASN A 2 1.06 4.41 -10.80
CA ASN A 2 0.53 3.04 -10.92
C ASN A 2 -0.48 2.70 -9.84
N TYR A 3 -0.44 3.34 -8.68
CA TYR A 3 -1.39 3.09 -7.60
C TYR A 3 -2.83 3.42 -8.02
N ILE A 4 -3.02 4.50 -8.78
CA ILE A 4 -4.35 4.89 -9.27
C ILE A 4 -4.93 3.76 -10.13
N LYS A 5 -4.14 3.22 -11.05
CA LYS A 5 -4.58 2.12 -11.92
C LYS A 5 -4.89 0.85 -11.14
N VAL A 6 -4.06 0.53 -10.15
CA VAL A 6 -4.31 -0.62 -9.29
C VAL A 6 -5.63 -0.45 -8.55
N CYS A 7 -5.88 0.72 -7.97
CA CYS A 7 -7.12 1.00 -7.27
C CYS A 7 -8.33 0.95 -8.17
N GLU A 8 -8.23 1.48 -9.39
CA GLU A 8 -9.31 1.38 -10.38
C GLU A 8 -9.68 -0.07 -10.66
N LYS A 9 -8.69 -0.93 -10.85
CA LYS A 9 -8.91 -2.34 -11.15
C LYS A 9 -9.43 -3.12 -9.93
N ILE A 10 -8.98 -2.77 -8.74
CA ILE A 10 -9.53 -3.36 -7.53
C ILE A 10 -11.01 -3.00 -7.39
N ASP A 11 -11.36 -1.74 -7.56
CA ASP A 11 -12.73 -1.27 -7.43
C ASP A 11 -13.67 -1.92 -8.45
N GLU A 12 -13.19 -2.20 -9.65
CA GLU A 12 -13.96 -2.91 -10.69
C GLU A 12 -14.36 -4.32 -10.23
N GLN A 13 -13.51 -5.01 -9.49
CA GLN A 13 -13.75 -6.38 -9.03
C GLN A 13 -14.36 -6.44 -7.64
N ILE A 14 -13.95 -5.55 -6.76
CA ILE A 14 -14.39 -5.48 -5.37
C ILE A 14 -14.67 -4.01 -5.06
N PRO A 15 -15.95 -3.58 -5.04
CA PRO A 15 -16.27 -2.20 -4.72
C PRO A 15 -15.60 -1.78 -3.41
N SER A 16 -14.84 -0.70 -3.44
CA SER A 16 -13.93 -0.36 -2.36
C SER A 16 -13.93 1.13 -2.06
N LYS A 17 -13.60 1.45 -0.82
CA LYS A 17 -13.30 2.81 -0.38
C LYS A 17 -11.80 2.88 -0.07
N PHE A 18 -11.16 3.97 -0.46
CA PHE A 18 -9.72 4.13 -0.33
C PHE A 18 -9.39 5.29 0.61
N TYR A 19 -8.41 5.08 1.47
CA TYR A 19 -7.85 6.12 2.32
C TYR A 19 -6.40 6.36 1.91
N ILE A 20 -6.05 7.62 1.69
CA ILE A 20 -4.70 8.01 1.25
C ILE A 20 -3.91 8.41 2.49
N ALA A 21 -2.96 7.57 2.87
CA ALA A 21 -2.07 7.85 3.99
C ALA A 21 -0.88 8.66 3.48
N ALA A 22 -0.99 9.98 3.58
CA ALA A 22 0.02 10.90 3.07
C ALA A 22 0.26 12.02 4.07
N GLY A 23 1.47 12.56 4.06
CA GLY A 23 1.83 13.70 4.90
C GLY A 23 1.55 15.03 4.20
N SER A 24 1.80 16.13 4.91
CA SER A 24 1.58 17.48 4.39
C SER A 24 2.43 17.81 3.17
N ASN A 25 3.55 17.10 2.98
CA ASN A 25 4.45 17.32 1.84
C ASN A 25 3.97 16.64 0.55
N ASP A 26 2.89 15.85 0.62
CA ASP A 26 2.40 15.05 -0.50
C ASP A 26 1.12 15.62 -1.11
N LYS A 27 0.83 16.90 -0.90
CA LYS A 27 -0.42 17.53 -1.36
C LYS A 27 -0.66 17.39 -2.86
N ASP A 28 0.38 17.55 -3.67
CA ASP A 28 0.24 17.44 -5.13
C ASP A 28 -0.16 16.02 -5.54
N LEU A 29 0.45 15.01 -4.91
CA LEU A 29 0.11 13.62 -5.17
C LEU A 29 -1.31 13.31 -4.71
N VAL A 30 -1.69 13.77 -3.52
CA VAL A 30 -3.05 13.59 -2.98
C VAL A 30 -4.07 14.22 -3.91
N ASN A 31 -3.84 15.46 -4.35
CA ASN A 31 -4.77 16.15 -5.27
C ASN A 31 -4.89 15.40 -6.59
N LYS A 32 -3.81 14.85 -7.10
CA LYS A 32 -3.82 14.05 -8.31
C LYS A 32 -4.71 12.82 -8.19
N ILE A 33 -4.63 12.14 -7.04
CA ILE A 33 -5.47 10.98 -6.77
C ILE A 33 -6.93 11.39 -6.61
N LEU A 34 -7.21 12.44 -5.84
CA LEU A 34 -8.57 12.92 -5.60
C LEU A 34 -9.25 13.41 -6.88
N ASN A 35 -8.48 13.92 -7.85
CA ASN A 35 -9.00 14.37 -9.12
C ASN A 35 -9.05 13.27 -10.19
N SER A 36 -8.65 12.04 -9.84
CA SER A 36 -8.70 10.90 -10.75
C SER A 36 -10.07 10.24 -10.76
N SER A 37 -10.24 9.22 -11.60
CA SER A 37 -11.50 8.48 -11.72
C SER A 37 -11.96 7.82 -10.40
N ILE A 38 -11.02 7.47 -9.52
CA ILE A 38 -11.35 6.88 -8.21
C ILE A 38 -11.52 7.91 -7.10
N GLY A 39 -11.33 9.20 -7.41
CA GLY A 39 -11.32 10.26 -6.39
C GLY A 39 -12.57 10.31 -5.54
N LYS A 40 -13.74 10.02 -6.12
CA LYS A 40 -15.01 9.99 -5.39
C LYS A 40 -15.04 8.94 -4.27
N ASN A 41 -14.22 7.90 -4.38
CA ASN A 41 -14.11 6.83 -3.38
C ASN A 41 -12.94 7.02 -2.43
N CYS A 42 -12.23 8.14 -2.52
CA CYS A 42 -11.01 8.39 -1.77
C CYS A 42 -11.21 9.46 -0.70
N SER A 43 -10.53 9.29 0.42
CA SER A 43 -10.38 10.29 1.46
C SER A 43 -8.91 10.34 1.87
N SER A 44 -8.42 11.53 2.24
CA SER A 44 -7.02 11.73 2.59
C SER A 44 -6.83 11.92 4.09
N PHE A 45 -5.68 11.50 4.60
CA PHE A 45 -5.28 11.69 5.99
C PHE A 45 -4.47 12.98 6.21
N GLU A 46 -4.24 13.80 5.17
CA GLU A 46 -3.31 14.92 5.25
C GLU A 46 -3.61 15.93 6.36
N ASN A 47 -4.87 16.07 6.74
CA ASN A 47 -5.29 17.00 7.78
C ASN A 47 -5.59 16.33 9.12
N LEU A 48 -5.29 15.04 9.25
CA LEU A 48 -5.55 14.28 10.47
C LEU A 48 -4.27 14.07 11.26
N LYS A 49 -4.41 14.06 12.58
CA LYS A 49 -3.34 13.60 13.48
C LYS A 49 -3.23 12.08 13.36
N ILE A 50 -2.04 11.53 13.65
CA ILE A 50 -1.85 10.07 13.62
C ILE A 50 -2.87 9.37 14.53
N SER A 51 -3.12 9.91 15.72
CA SER A 51 -4.10 9.33 16.64
C SER A 51 -5.52 9.27 16.06
N GLU A 52 -5.86 10.19 15.16
CA GLU A 52 -7.17 10.22 14.49
C GLU A 52 -7.26 9.19 13.37
N THR A 53 -6.11 8.78 12.80
CA THR A 53 -6.09 7.81 11.70
C THR A 53 -6.16 6.36 12.19
N LEU A 54 -5.77 6.09 13.43
CA LEU A 54 -5.70 4.72 13.95
C LEU A 54 -7.04 3.97 13.90
N PRO A 55 -8.18 4.56 14.35
CA PRO A 55 -9.46 3.87 14.24
C PRO A 55 -9.88 3.61 12.80
N ILE A 56 -9.52 4.51 11.89
CA ILE A 56 -9.84 4.36 10.46
C ILE A 56 -9.05 3.19 9.89
N ILE A 57 -7.73 3.15 10.16
CA ILE A 57 -6.86 2.09 9.67
C ILE A 57 -7.30 0.73 10.24
N LYS A 58 -7.68 0.69 11.51
CA LYS A 58 -8.13 -0.54 12.17
C LYS A 58 -9.32 -1.18 11.46
N ASN A 59 -10.15 -0.39 10.80
CA ASN A 59 -11.33 -0.87 10.07
C ASN A 59 -11.06 -1.13 8.58
N CYS A 60 -9.83 -0.96 8.13
CA CYS A 60 -9.48 -1.26 6.74
C CYS A 60 -9.19 -2.75 6.55
N ASP A 61 -9.34 -3.21 5.32
CA ASP A 61 -9.12 -4.61 4.95
C ASP A 61 -7.73 -4.87 4.43
N LEU A 62 -7.07 -3.84 3.91
CA LEU A 62 -5.75 -3.97 3.29
C LEU A 62 -5.00 -2.65 3.32
N TYR A 63 -3.72 -2.70 3.66
CA TYR A 63 -2.77 -1.63 3.38
C TYR A 63 -2.00 -2.01 2.10
N LEU A 64 -1.90 -1.07 1.18
CA LEU A 64 -1.09 -1.21 -0.03
C LEU A 64 -0.17 -0.01 -0.14
N GLY A 65 1.11 -0.25 -0.15
CA GLY A 65 2.06 0.85 -0.26
C GLY A 65 3.50 0.42 -0.12
N ASN A 66 4.35 1.43 -0.05
CA ASN A 66 5.79 1.26 0.09
C ASN A 66 6.16 1.05 1.57
N ASP A 67 7.45 0.82 1.81
CA ASP A 67 7.99 0.73 3.16
C ASP A 67 8.04 2.14 3.77
N THR A 68 7.02 2.46 4.55
CA THR A 68 6.88 3.75 5.25
C THR A 68 6.39 3.51 6.67
N GLY A 69 6.34 4.56 7.48
CA GLY A 69 5.77 4.46 8.82
C GLY A 69 4.34 3.96 8.84
N TRP A 70 3.56 4.26 7.80
CA TRP A 70 2.17 3.79 7.69
C TRP A 70 2.08 2.27 7.56
N LEU A 71 3.01 1.64 6.86
CA LEU A 71 3.09 0.18 6.78
C LEU A 71 3.22 -0.43 8.17
N HIS A 72 4.11 0.10 8.98
CA HIS A 72 4.38 -0.43 10.31
C HIS A 72 3.20 -0.19 11.26
N ILE A 73 2.51 0.94 11.14
CA ILE A 73 1.29 1.22 11.89
C ILE A 73 0.20 0.19 11.52
N ALA A 74 -0.02 -0.04 10.23
CA ALA A 74 -1.03 -1.00 9.78
C ALA A 74 -0.72 -2.41 10.27
N ALA A 75 0.53 -2.84 10.20
CA ALA A 75 0.96 -4.15 10.69
C ALA A 75 0.76 -4.27 12.20
N ALA A 76 1.09 -3.23 12.96
CA ALA A 76 0.87 -3.21 14.41
C ALA A 76 -0.61 -3.32 14.77
N LEU A 77 -1.50 -2.79 13.93
CA LEU A 77 -2.95 -2.90 14.10
C LEU A 77 -3.52 -4.22 13.54
N LYS A 78 -2.65 -5.13 13.11
CA LYS A 78 -3.01 -6.46 12.57
C LYS A 78 -3.82 -6.40 11.28
N ILE A 79 -3.56 -5.39 10.46
CA ILE A 79 -4.15 -5.25 9.14
C ILE A 79 -3.24 -5.93 8.13
N LYS A 80 -3.81 -6.68 7.20
CA LYS A 80 -3.04 -7.29 6.11
C LYS A 80 -2.38 -6.19 5.29
N CYS A 81 -1.10 -6.34 5.03
CA CYS A 81 -0.31 -5.36 4.29
C CYS A 81 0.30 -6.00 3.06
N LEU A 82 0.25 -5.29 1.95
CA LEU A 82 1.01 -5.62 0.76
C LEU A 82 2.04 -4.50 0.57
N ALA A 83 3.29 -4.81 0.86
CA ALA A 83 4.36 -3.82 0.87
C ALA A 83 5.25 -3.98 -0.35
N LEU A 84 5.49 -2.87 -1.06
CA LEU A 84 6.36 -2.82 -2.22
C LEU A 84 7.74 -2.37 -1.76
N PHE A 85 8.68 -3.31 -1.68
CA PHE A 85 10.05 -3.03 -1.30
C PHE A 85 10.88 -2.84 -2.55
N MET A 86 11.13 -1.59 -2.90
CA MET A 86 11.84 -1.23 -4.13
C MET A 86 13.32 -1.03 -3.89
N ASP A 87 13.67 -0.36 -2.81
CA ASP A 87 15.04 0.00 -2.50
C ASP A 87 15.34 -0.04 -0.99
N SER A 88 14.48 -0.70 -0.22
CA SER A 88 14.69 -0.90 1.23
C SER A 88 14.98 -2.37 1.54
N PRO A 89 15.77 -2.68 2.59
CA PRO A 89 16.05 -4.06 2.97
C PRO A 89 14.79 -4.77 3.49
N VAL A 90 14.34 -5.79 2.77
CA VAL A 90 13.17 -6.59 3.15
C VAL A 90 13.41 -7.32 4.47
N GLN A 91 14.59 -7.92 4.63
CA GLN A 91 14.93 -8.70 5.82
C GLN A 91 14.87 -7.87 7.10
N ALA A 92 15.23 -6.57 7.00
CA ALA A 92 15.23 -5.69 8.15
C ALA A 92 13.85 -5.11 8.48
N TYR A 93 13.04 -4.81 7.46
CA TYR A 93 11.82 -4.02 7.64
C TYR A 93 10.53 -4.73 7.27
N GLY A 94 10.58 -5.80 6.50
CA GLY A 94 9.38 -6.47 5.98
C GLY A 94 9.05 -7.81 6.62
N LYS A 95 10.00 -8.46 7.26
CA LYS A 95 9.85 -9.84 7.73
C LYS A 95 9.53 -10.00 9.21
N TYR A 96 9.44 -8.92 9.97
CA TYR A 96 9.18 -9.00 11.40
C TYR A 96 7.70 -9.30 11.73
N SER A 97 6.79 -9.18 10.79
CA SER A 97 5.37 -9.36 11.02
C SER A 97 4.73 -10.30 9.99
N LYS A 98 3.89 -11.22 10.48
CA LYS A 98 3.12 -12.12 9.61
C LYS A 98 2.05 -11.39 8.80
N PHE A 99 1.72 -10.16 9.16
CA PHE A 99 0.72 -9.37 8.44
C PHE A 99 1.30 -8.66 7.21
N ILE A 100 2.62 -8.65 7.05
CA ILE A 100 3.28 -8.00 5.92
C ILE A 100 3.56 -9.02 4.83
N ASN A 101 2.96 -8.81 3.66
CA ASN A 101 3.24 -9.55 2.43
C ASN A 101 4.08 -8.64 1.55
N VAL A 102 5.15 -9.16 0.97
CA VAL A 102 6.16 -8.34 0.30
C VAL A 102 6.18 -8.63 -1.20
N ILE A 103 6.29 -7.56 -2.00
CA ILE A 103 6.61 -7.64 -3.42
C ILE A 103 7.94 -6.92 -3.62
N VAL A 104 8.88 -7.59 -4.30
CA VAL A 104 10.18 -7.03 -4.63
C VAL A 104 10.27 -6.79 -6.13
N PRO A 105 11.24 -5.98 -6.61
CA PRO A 105 11.42 -5.73 -8.04
C PRO A 105 11.67 -7.03 -8.82
N GLU A 106 11.24 -7.06 -10.07
CA GLU A 106 11.52 -8.18 -10.95
C GLU A 106 13.03 -8.39 -11.08
N GLY A 107 13.47 -9.64 -10.99
CA GLY A 107 14.88 -9.99 -11.02
C GLY A 107 15.56 -9.93 -9.66
N GLU A 108 14.86 -9.46 -8.61
CA GLU A 108 15.38 -9.42 -7.25
C GLU A 108 14.67 -10.45 -6.38
N THR A 109 15.29 -10.80 -5.26
CA THR A 109 14.68 -11.63 -4.22
C THR A 109 14.54 -10.81 -2.95
N GLU A 110 13.91 -11.37 -1.92
CA GLU A 110 13.81 -10.71 -0.63
C GLU A 110 15.19 -10.48 -0.01
N GLU A 111 16.14 -11.38 -0.28
CA GLU A 111 17.50 -11.29 0.23
C GLU A 111 18.35 -10.26 -0.52
N THR A 112 18.07 -10.02 -1.80
CA THR A 112 18.87 -9.11 -2.63
C THR A 112 18.34 -7.68 -2.66
N THR A 113 17.10 -7.44 -2.23
CA THR A 113 16.51 -6.11 -2.23
C THR A 113 17.08 -5.27 -1.08
N THR A 114 17.79 -4.20 -1.41
CA THR A 114 18.47 -3.31 -0.47
C THR A 114 18.22 -1.86 -0.86
N HIS A 115 18.82 -0.92 -0.09
CA HIS A 115 18.74 0.51 -0.41
C HIS A 115 19.32 0.85 -1.79
N ASP A 116 20.21 0.04 -2.31
CA ASP A 116 20.86 0.27 -3.61
C ASP A 116 20.10 -0.36 -4.78
N THR A 117 19.01 -1.07 -4.53
CA THR A 117 18.27 -1.80 -5.58
C THR A 117 17.60 -0.86 -6.59
N LEU A 118 17.09 0.30 -6.16
CA LEU A 118 16.44 1.31 -7.00
C LEU A 118 15.42 0.70 -7.97
N GLY A 119 14.56 -0.17 -7.46
CA GLY A 119 13.70 -1.03 -8.27
C GLY A 119 12.31 -0.50 -8.59
N SER A 120 12.06 0.82 -8.44
CA SER A 120 10.72 1.38 -8.58
C SER A 120 10.05 1.10 -9.93
N GLU A 121 10.82 0.99 -11.02
CA GLU A 121 10.31 0.71 -12.35
C GLU A 121 10.18 -0.79 -12.64
N LYS A 122 10.71 -1.64 -11.74
CA LYS A 122 10.73 -3.09 -11.91
C LYS A 122 9.61 -3.82 -11.18
N ILE A 123 8.73 -3.11 -10.50
CA ILE A 123 7.58 -3.71 -9.82
C ILE A 123 6.49 -4.01 -10.85
N SER A 124 6.06 -5.27 -10.91
CA SER A 124 5.02 -5.70 -11.83
C SER A 124 3.63 -5.20 -11.40
N PHE A 125 2.96 -4.46 -12.26
CA PHE A 125 1.59 -4.00 -12.05
C PHE A 125 0.64 -5.18 -11.81
N GLU A 126 0.72 -6.22 -12.65
CA GLU A 126 -0.16 -7.38 -12.53
C GLU A 126 0.05 -8.13 -11.23
N LYS A 127 1.31 -8.25 -10.79
CA LYS A 127 1.62 -8.91 -9.53
C LYS A 127 1.04 -8.15 -8.34
N VAL A 128 1.15 -6.83 -8.33
CA VAL A 128 0.56 -5.98 -7.29
C VAL A 128 -0.96 -6.14 -7.27
N LEU A 129 -1.60 -6.05 -8.44
CA LEU A 129 -3.04 -6.17 -8.56
C LEU A 129 -3.55 -7.53 -8.10
N ASN A 130 -2.95 -8.61 -8.60
CA ASN A 130 -3.38 -9.96 -8.26
C ASN A 130 -3.19 -10.27 -6.77
N SER A 131 -2.07 -9.85 -6.20
CA SER A 131 -1.81 -10.04 -4.77
C SER A 131 -2.78 -9.25 -3.90
N SER A 132 -3.10 -8.02 -4.30
CA SER A 132 -4.08 -7.19 -3.59
C SER A 132 -5.47 -7.84 -3.58
N ILE A 133 -5.92 -8.31 -4.72
CA ILE A 133 -7.24 -8.93 -4.85
C ILE A 133 -7.28 -10.24 -4.04
N GLU A 134 -6.23 -11.04 -4.10
CA GLU A 134 -6.16 -12.28 -3.34
C GLU A 134 -6.27 -12.03 -1.84
N LEU A 135 -5.55 -11.04 -1.32
CA LEU A 135 -5.61 -10.69 0.10
C LEU A 135 -6.98 -10.17 0.50
N LEU A 136 -7.61 -9.35 -0.34
CA LEU A 136 -8.96 -8.84 -0.07
C LEU A 136 -10.00 -9.95 -0.07
N LYS A 137 -9.91 -10.91 -0.99
CA LYS A 137 -10.85 -12.04 -1.05
C LYS A 137 -10.74 -12.93 0.18
N LYS A 138 -9.54 -13.10 0.74
CA LYS A 138 -9.37 -13.89 1.97
C LYS A 138 -10.10 -13.26 3.17
N ASN A 139 -10.29 -11.94 3.17
CA ASN A 139 -11.03 -11.26 4.23
C ASN A 139 -12.53 -11.49 4.15
N GLN A 140 -13.05 -11.89 2.98
CA GLN A 140 -14.48 -12.08 2.75
C GLN A 140 -14.94 -13.49 3.08
N SER A 141 -14.00 -14.41 3.31
CA SER A 141 -14.34 -15.81 3.61
C SER A 141 -14.46 -16.12 5.14
#